data_1212076e375968a1e3f3db6dfe67f1b1
#
_entry.id   1212076e375968a1e3f3db6dfe67f1b1
#
_cell.length_a   1.000
_cell.length_b   1.000
_cell.length_c   1.000
_cell.angle_alpha   90.00
_cell.angle_beta   90.00
_cell.angle_gamma   90.00
#
_symmetry.space_group_name_H-M   'P 1'
#
loop_
_entity.id
_entity.type
_entity.pdbx_description
1 polymer ?
#
loop_
_entity_poly.entity_id
_entity_poly.type
_entity_poly.pdbx_seq_one_letter_code
_entity_poly.pdbx_strand_id
1 'polypeptide(L)'
;MAKIIASVNVSHVPAIGAAWDTGKTETPYWAPVFKGFDFSKKWIADLKPDVIILVYNDHASAFSPEVIPTFALGCAEEFQPADEGWGPRPVPVVKGHPILASHIAQSVILDEFDLTIINKMDVDHGLTVPLTLMFGQPKEWPCKIIPLAVNVVQYPPPTGNRCFNFGKAIKKAVESFPEDLRVVIFGTGGMSHQLQGARAGLINKEWDSRFLDNLVKDPEADARIPFIEYVREAGSEAIELVMWLISRGALERDVNEVYRFYHVPSSNTALGHLILENKR
;
A
#
# COMPACT_ATOMS: atom_id res chain seq x y z
N MET A 1 3.26 -1.58 -24.60
CA MET A 1 4.16 -1.71 -23.42
C MET A 1 3.37 -1.36 -22.18
N ALA A 2 3.63 -2.05 -21.08
CA ALA A 2 2.96 -1.78 -19.81
C ALA A 2 3.21 -0.35 -19.32
N LYS A 3 2.25 0.20 -18.58
CA LYS A 3 2.34 1.57 -18.03
C LYS A 3 1.71 1.63 -16.64
N ILE A 4 2.39 2.29 -15.71
CA ILE A 4 1.77 2.70 -14.46
C ILE A 4 0.94 3.95 -14.75
N ILE A 5 -0.38 3.83 -14.63
CA ILE A 5 -1.32 4.89 -15.02
C ILE A 5 -1.82 5.72 -13.82
N ALA A 6 -1.79 5.14 -12.64
CA ALA A 6 -2.26 5.78 -11.41
C ALA A 6 -1.63 5.16 -10.16
N SER A 7 -1.69 5.87 -9.05
CA SER A 7 -1.48 5.32 -7.72
C SER A 7 -2.72 5.46 -6.83
N VAL A 8 -2.88 4.49 -5.94
CA VAL A 8 -3.84 4.51 -4.84
C VAL A 8 -3.06 4.40 -3.54
N ASN A 9 -3.13 5.42 -2.72
CA ASN A 9 -2.53 5.42 -1.40
C ASN A 9 -3.64 5.27 -0.37
N VAL A 10 -3.52 4.31 0.55
CA VAL A 10 -4.63 3.97 1.45
C VAL A 10 -4.15 3.30 2.73
N SER A 11 -4.74 3.69 3.86
CA SER A 11 -4.49 3.01 5.13
C SER A 11 -5.09 1.60 5.14
N HIS A 12 -4.40 0.65 5.81
CA HIS A 12 -4.77 -0.77 5.85
C HIS A 12 -5.16 -1.25 7.25
N VAL A 13 -5.83 -0.44 8.04
CA VAL A 13 -6.22 -0.73 9.43
C VAL A 13 -6.98 -2.05 9.55
N PRO A 14 -6.51 -3.05 10.34
CA PRO A 14 -7.12 -4.38 10.38
C PRO A 14 -8.57 -4.35 10.88
N ALA A 15 -8.91 -3.42 11.78
CA ALA A 15 -10.29 -3.25 12.27
C ALA A 15 -11.30 -2.91 11.18
N ILE A 16 -10.88 -2.29 10.07
CA ILE A 16 -11.74 -2.03 8.90
C ILE A 16 -12.11 -3.34 8.22
N GLY A 17 -11.12 -4.24 8.04
CA GLY A 17 -11.36 -5.58 7.52
C GLY A 17 -12.33 -6.36 8.38
N ALA A 18 -12.10 -6.39 9.69
CA ALA A 18 -12.97 -7.05 10.65
C ALA A 18 -14.40 -6.46 10.66
N ALA A 19 -14.55 -5.14 10.48
CA ALA A 19 -15.87 -4.51 10.37
C ALA A 19 -16.61 -4.94 9.09
N TRP A 20 -15.90 -5.11 7.99
CA TRP A 20 -16.49 -5.65 6.76
C TRP A 20 -16.91 -7.12 6.95
N ASP A 21 -15.99 -7.95 7.41
CA ASP A 21 -16.17 -9.40 7.55
C ASP A 21 -17.28 -9.77 8.53
N THR A 22 -17.58 -8.88 9.49
CA THR A 22 -18.67 -9.04 10.49
C THR A 22 -19.94 -8.25 10.16
N GLY A 23 -20.08 -7.68 8.96
CA GLY A 23 -21.27 -6.96 8.51
C GLY A 23 -21.54 -5.64 9.23
N LYS A 24 -20.51 -4.96 9.73
CA LYS A 24 -20.65 -3.71 10.52
C LYS A 24 -20.48 -2.43 9.69
N THR A 25 -20.45 -2.53 8.36
CA THR A 25 -20.17 -1.41 7.44
C THR A 25 -21.14 -0.24 7.58
N GLU A 26 -22.41 -0.52 7.94
CA GLU A 26 -23.46 0.49 8.08
C GLU A 26 -23.65 1.00 9.53
N THR A 27 -22.85 0.52 10.49
CA THR A 27 -22.93 1.05 11.86
C THR A 27 -22.47 2.52 11.90
N PRO A 28 -22.99 3.33 12.84
CA PRO A 28 -22.66 4.76 12.92
C PRO A 28 -21.17 5.06 12.98
N TYR A 29 -20.40 4.17 13.58
CA TYR A 29 -18.93 4.31 13.68
C TYR A 29 -18.22 4.02 12.35
N TRP A 30 -18.62 2.96 11.63
CA TRP A 30 -17.93 2.51 10.42
C TRP A 30 -18.47 3.08 9.11
N ALA A 31 -19.76 3.45 9.07
CA ALA A 31 -20.38 3.97 7.85
C ALA A 31 -19.63 5.16 7.21
N PRO A 32 -19.11 6.14 7.97
CA PRO A 32 -18.32 7.21 7.35
C PRO A 32 -17.06 6.72 6.66
N VAL A 33 -16.40 5.69 7.22
CA VAL A 33 -15.20 5.07 6.61
C VAL A 33 -15.55 4.48 5.25
N PHE A 34 -16.55 3.58 5.20
CA PHE A 34 -16.90 2.88 3.97
C PHE A 34 -17.48 3.80 2.89
N LYS A 35 -18.30 4.79 3.27
CA LYS A 35 -18.81 5.82 2.36
C LYS A 35 -17.70 6.67 1.73
N GLY A 36 -16.61 6.90 2.48
CA GLY A 36 -15.43 7.58 1.96
C GLY A 36 -14.76 6.86 0.78
N PHE A 37 -15.08 5.60 0.53
CA PHE A 37 -14.53 4.81 -0.59
C PHE A 37 -15.50 4.63 -1.76
N ASP A 38 -16.72 5.16 -1.71
CA ASP A 38 -17.71 4.96 -2.78
C ASP A 38 -17.25 5.54 -4.11
N PHE A 39 -16.63 6.74 -4.09
CA PHE A 39 -16.00 7.32 -5.28
C PHE A 39 -14.91 6.40 -5.82
N SER A 40 -14.03 5.93 -4.97
CA SER A 40 -12.85 5.15 -5.34
C SER A 40 -13.21 3.79 -5.92
N LYS A 41 -14.24 3.12 -5.38
CA LYS A 41 -14.79 1.88 -5.94
C LYS A 41 -15.30 2.07 -7.36
N LYS A 42 -16.04 3.16 -7.60
CA LYS A 42 -16.52 3.49 -8.95
C LYS A 42 -15.36 3.82 -9.88
N TRP A 43 -14.43 4.66 -9.44
CA TRP A 43 -13.26 5.07 -10.23
C TRP A 43 -12.43 3.86 -10.69
N ILE A 44 -12.10 2.93 -9.79
CA ILE A 44 -11.28 1.76 -10.15
C ILE A 44 -12.03 0.76 -11.02
N ALA A 45 -13.36 0.64 -10.83
CA ALA A 45 -14.21 -0.19 -11.69
C ALA A 45 -14.30 0.37 -13.12
N ASP A 46 -14.32 1.68 -13.29
CA ASP A 46 -14.28 2.36 -14.59
C ASP A 46 -12.85 2.30 -15.19
N LEU A 47 -11.82 2.40 -14.36
CA LEU A 47 -10.41 2.36 -14.76
C LEU A 47 -10.01 0.98 -15.28
N LYS A 48 -10.48 -0.11 -14.68
CA LYS A 48 -10.21 -1.52 -15.07
C LYS A 48 -8.72 -1.81 -15.26
N PRO A 49 -7.90 -1.75 -14.21
CA PRO A 49 -6.50 -2.11 -14.32
C PRO A 49 -6.34 -3.61 -14.66
N ASP A 50 -5.31 -3.95 -15.42
CA ASP A 50 -4.95 -5.35 -15.67
C ASP A 50 -4.17 -5.93 -14.48
N VAL A 51 -3.30 -5.10 -13.87
CA VAL A 51 -2.45 -5.49 -12.76
C VAL A 51 -2.40 -4.39 -11.70
N ILE A 52 -2.41 -4.80 -10.44
CA ILE A 52 -2.09 -3.94 -9.30
C ILE A 52 -0.76 -4.41 -8.69
N ILE A 53 0.21 -3.49 -8.54
CA ILE A 53 1.35 -3.70 -7.66
C ILE A 53 0.95 -3.12 -6.31
N LEU A 54 0.83 -3.97 -5.28
CA LEU A 54 0.37 -3.55 -3.97
C LEU A 54 1.52 -3.57 -2.96
N VAL A 55 1.95 -2.37 -2.56
CA VAL A 55 3.03 -2.16 -1.59
C VAL A 55 2.44 -2.14 -0.18
N TYR A 56 2.90 -3.03 0.68
CA TYR A 56 2.41 -3.20 2.05
C TYR A 56 3.52 -3.69 2.98
N ASN A 57 3.34 -3.62 4.28
CA ASN A 57 4.16 -4.39 5.22
C ASN A 57 3.42 -5.67 5.62
N ASP A 58 4.16 -6.74 5.74
CA ASP A 58 3.70 -7.97 6.37
C ASP A 58 3.74 -7.81 7.89
N HIS A 59 2.71 -8.30 8.58
CA HIS A 59 2.56 -8.21 10.03
C HIS A 59 2.91 -9.55 10.72
N ALA A 60 4.05 -10.11 10.35
CA ALA A 60 4.57 -11.40 10.85
C ALA A 60 3.75 -12.61 10.41
N SER A 61 3.14 -12.55 9.23
CA SER A 61 2.41 -13.67 8.62
C SER A 61 3.28 -14.46 7.65
N ALA A 62 3.95 -13.78 6.72
CA ALA A 62 4.85 -14.40 5.75
C ALA A 62 6.31 -14.35 6.21
N PHE A 63 6.70 -13.34 6.99
CA PHE A 63 8.05 -13.14 7.52
C PHE A 63 8.02 -13.12 9.04
N SER A 64 9.12 -13.52 9.66
CA SER A 64 9.29 -13.50 11.12
C SER A 64 10.48 -12.61 11.51
N PRO A 65 10.61 -12.22 12.79
CA PRO A 65 11.79 -11.49 13.24
C PRO A 65 13.14 -12.20 12.98
N GLU A 66 13.12 -13.51 12.70
CA GLU A 66 14.33 -14.25 12.32
C GLU A 66 14.76 -13.97 10.88
N VAL A 67 13.81 -13.65 9.97
CA VAL A 67 14.09 -13.35 8.56
C VAL A 67 13.11 -12.29 8.06
N ILE A 68 13.55 -11.04 8.04
CA ILE A 68 12.76 -9.93 7.49
C ILE A 68 13.52 -9.31 6.31
N PRO A 69 13.05 -9.49 5.06
CA PRO A 69 13.63 -8.81 3.91
C PRO A 69 13.25 -7.33 3.89
N THR A 70 14.18 -6.46 3.49
CA THR A 70 13.89 -5.02 3.33
C THR A 70 12.81 -4.78 2.29
N PHE A 71 12.92 -5.44 1.13
CA PHE A 71 11.93 -5.48 0.06
C PHE A 71 11.74 -6.92 -0.40
N ALA A 72 10.50 -7.36 -0.54
CA ALA A 72 10.17 -8.70 -1.03
C ALA A 72 9.03 -8.66 -2.03
N LEU A 73 9.24 -9.21 -3.22
CA LEU A 73 8.26 -9.23 -4.30
C LEU A 73 7.69 -10.62 -4.52
N GLY A 74 6.37 -10.74 -4.46
CA GLY A 74 5.65 -11.97 -4.74
C GLY A 74 5.63 -12.29 -6.24
N CYS A 75 6.30 -13.40 -6.63
CA CYS A 75 6.41 -13.87 -8.00
C CYS A 75 5.61 -15.16 -8.26
N ALA A 76 4.73 -15.54 -7.36
CA ALA A 76 3.87 -16.73 -7.49
C ALA A 76 2.63 -16.46 -8.35
N GLU A 77 1.98 -17.55 -8.80
CA GLU A 77 0.70 -17.47 -9.53
C GLU A 77 -0.47 -17.09 -8.63
N GLU A 78 -0.37 -17.41 -7.33
CA GLU A 78 -1.40 -17.10 -6.34
C GLU A 78 -0.84 -16.96 -4.93
N PHE A 79 -1.58 -16.23 -4.09
CA PHE A 79 -1.28 -15.99 -2.69
C PHE A 79 -2.56 -16.20 -1.87
N GLN A 80 -2.47 -17.03 -0.83
CA GLN A 80 -3.58 -17.31 0.07
C GLN A 80 -3.73 -16.18 1.10
N PRO A 81 -4.95 -15.88 1.58
CA PRO A 81 -5.12 -15.05 2.76
C PRO A 81 -4.47 -15.69 3.98
N ALA A 82 -3.66 -14.93 4.70
CA ALA A 82 -2.95 -15.40 5.89
C ALA A 82 -3.89 -15.63 7.08
N ASP A 83 -3.53 -16.59 7.92
CA ASP A 83 -4.10 -16.72 9.26
C ASP A 83 -3.31 -15.85 10.24
N GLU A 84 -3.94 -14.78 10.72
CA GLU A 84 -3.36 -13.83 11.65
C GLU A 84 -3.72 -14.15 13.14
N GLY A 85 -4.02 -15.41 13.43
CA GLY A 85 -4.30 -15.92 14.78
C GLY A 85 -5.79 -16.16 15.08
N TRP A 86 -6.68 -15.84 14.14
CA TRP A 86 -8.15 -16.07 14.26
C TRP A 86 -8.76 -16.64 12.98
N GLY A 87 -7.94 -17.27 12.17
CA GLY A 87 -8.28 -17.78 10.86
C GLY A 87 -8.09 -16.75 9.75
N PRO A 88 -7.97 -17.22 8.48
CA PRO A 88 -7.84 -16.32 7.34
C PRO A 88 -9.12 -15.52 7.13
N ARG A 89 -8.98 -14.28 6.66
CA ARG A 89 -10.13 -13.46 6.25
C ARG A 89 -10.92 -14.13 5.13
N PRO A 90 -12.26 -13.99 5.09
CA PRO A 90 -13.11 -14.56 4.05
C PRO A 90 -13.04 -13.74 2.74
N VAL A 91 -11.85 -13.63 2.18
CA VAL A 91 -11.56 -12.89 0.94
C VAL A 91 -11.03 -13.82 -0.14
N PRO A 92 -11.18 -13.50 -1.42
CA PRO A 92 -10.67 -14.35 -2.50
C PRO A 92 -9.15 -14.52 -2.43
N VAL A 93 -8.70 -15.67 -2.94
CA VAL A 93 -7.27 -15.90 -3.24
C VAL A 93 -6.78 -14.83 -4.21
N VAL A 94 -5.61 -14.29 -3.93
CA VAL A 94 -4.97 -13.29 -4.79
C VAL A 94 -4.29 -13.99 -5.96
N LYS A 95 -4.70 -13.66 -7.18
CA LYS A 95 -4.07 -14.15 -8.40
C LYS A 95 -2.93 -13.23 -8.80
N GLY A 96 -1.70 -13.76 -8.82
CA GLY A 96 -0.50 -13.05 -9.20
C GLY A 96 -0.29 -12.89 -10.70
N HIS A 97 0.77 -12.18 -11.05
CA HIS A 97 1.27 -12.05 -12.43
C HIS A 97 2.76 -12.41 -12.47
N PRO A 98 3.14 -13.70 -12.43
CA PRO A 98 4.53 -14.14 -12.24
C PRO A 98 5.50 -13.60 -13.29
N ILE A 99 5.07 -13.49 -14.55
CA ILE A 99 5.93 -13.02 -15.65
C ILE A 99 6.32 -11.56 -15.44
N LEU A 100 5.35 -10.67 -15.19
CA LEU A 100 5.64 -9.25 -14.90
C LEU A 100 6.40 -9.09 -13.58
N ALA A 101 6.03 -9.84 -12.53
CA ALA A 101 6.72 -9.79 -11.25
C ALA A 101 8.19 -10.20 -11.37
N SER A 102 8.48 -11.27 -12.10
CA SER A 102 9.86 -11.72 -12.38
C SER A 102 10.64 -10.70 -13.21
N HIS A 103 10.01 -10.07 -14.20
CA HIS A 103 10.60 -9.00 -14.99
C HIS A 103 10.95 -7.78 -14.12
N ILE A 104 10.03 -7.36 -13.24
CA ILE A 104 10.28 -6.27 -12.28
C ILE A 104 11.44 -6.65 -11.36
N ALA A 105 11.43 -7.87 -10.77
CA ALA A 105 12.47 -8.32 -9.88
C ALA A 105 13.85 -8.27 -10.53
N GLN A 106 13.99 -8.83 -11.73
CA GLN A 106 15.24 -8.80 -12.48
C GLN A 106 15.71 -7.36 -12.78
N SER A 107 14.80 -6.52 -13.24
CA SER A 107 15.12 -5.14 -13.62
C SER A 107 15.60 -4.31 -12.43
N VAL A 108 14.91 -4.40 -11.27
CA VAL A 108 15.28 -3.59 -10.09
C VAL A 108 16.53 -4.11 -9.39
N ILE A 109 16.81 -5.43 -9.44
CA ILE A 109 18.07 -6.00 -8.93
C ILE A 109 19.25 -5.51 -9.78
N LEU A 110 19.10 -5.47 -11.10
CA LEU A 110 20.11 -4.93 -12.00
C LEU A 110 20.25 -3.40 -11.89
N ASP A 111 19.26 -2.73 -11.33
CA ASP A 111 19.26 -1.28 -11.03
C ASP A 111 19.71 -1.00 -9.57
N GLU A 112 20.48 -1.92 -8.97
CA GLU A 112 21.16 -1.82 -7.66
C GLU A 112 20.22 -1.85 -6.44
N PHE A 113 19.02 -2.40 -6.57
CA PHE A 113 18.12 -2.63 -5.42
C PHE A 113 18.18 -4.08 -4.94
N ASP A 114 18.47 -4.27 -3.64
CA ASP A 114 18.33 -5.59 -3.01
C ASP A 114 16.84 -5.93 -2.90
N LEU A 115 16.42 -6.97 -3.61
CA LEU A 115 15.05 -7.45 -3.62
C LEU A 115 15.01 -8.97 -3.38
N THR A 116 14.18 -9.40 -2.43
CA THR A 116 13.91 -10.81 -2.19
C THR A 116 12.79 -11.28 -3.11
N ILE A 117 13.04 -12.34 -3.90
CA ILE A 117 12.04 -12.97 -4.76
C ILE A 117 11.30 -14.02 -3.95
N ILE A 118 9.97 -13.90 -3.88
CA ILE A 118 9.11 -14.80 -3.11
C ILE A 118 8.23 -15.62 -4.05
N ASN A 119 8.47 -16.93 -4.08
CA ASN A 119 7.69 -17.86 -4.90
C ASN A 119 6.53 -18.52 -4.14
N LYS A 120 6.40 -18.27 -2.85
CA LYS A 120 5.28 -18.71 -2.01
C LYS A 120 5.22 -17.88 -0.75
N MET A 121 4.08 -17.27 -0.48
CA MET A 121 3.74 -16.62 0.79
C MET A 121 2.23 -16.48 0.91
N ASP A 122 1.75 -16.36 2.12
CA ASP A 122 0.38 -15.91 2.39
C ASP A 122 0.38 -14.38 2.55
N VAL A 123 -0.78 -13.74 2.38
CA VAL A 123 -0.91 -12.28 2.43
C VAL A 123 -1.93 -11.87 3.50
N ASP A 124 -1.53 -10.95 4.35
CA ASP A 124 -2.30 -10.52 5.50
C ASP A 124 -3.25 -9.33 5.23
N HIS A 125 -3.76 -8.72 6.31
CA HIS A 125 -4.65 -7.56 6.22
C HIS A 125 -3.99 -6.35 5.54
N GLY A 126 -2.67 -6.19 5.64
CA GLY A 126 -1.93 -5.10 4.98
C GLY A 126 -2.19 -5.07 3.47
N LEU A 127 -2.40 -6.23 2.86
CA LEU A 127 -2.78 -6.37 1.45
C LEU A 127 -4.29 -6.47 1.26
N THR A 128 -4.97 -7.27 2.06
CA THR A 128 -6.37 -7.64 1.80
C THR A 128 -7.37 -6.55 2.21
N VAL A 129 -7.06 -5.69 3.19
CA VAL A 129 -7.93 -4.56 3.58
C VAL A 129 -7.99 -3.48 2.49
N PRO A 130 -6.88 -3.01 1.90
CA PRO A 130 -6.91 -2.11 0.76
C PRO A 130 -7.74 -2.64 -0.42
N LEU A 131 -7.60 -3.92 -0.75
CA LEU A 131 -8.39 -4.54 -1.81
C LEU A 131 -9.89 -4.55 -1.46
N THR A 132 -10.25 -4.86 -0.20
CA THR A 132 -11.65 -4.80 0.27
C THR A 132 -12.21 -3.39 0.16
N LEU A 133 -11.45 -2.36 0.55
CA LEU A 133 -11.88 -0.96 0.45
C LEU A 133 -12.13 -0.53 -0.99
N MET A 134 -11.32 -0.99 -1.93
CA MET A 134 -11.42 -0.60 -3.33
C MET A 134 -12.39 -1.45 -4.15
N PHE A 135 -12.56 -2.73 -3.82
CA PHE A 135 -13.35 -3.67 -4.63
C PHE A 135 -14.52 -4.33 -3.89
N GLY A 136 -14.66 -4.07 -2.59
CA GLY A 136 -15.55 -4.87 -1.75
C GLY A 136 -14.97 -6.29 -1.51
N GLN A 137 -15.86 -7.27 -1.38
CA GLN A 137 -15.49 -8.69 -1.32
C GLN A 137 -16.15 -9.45 -2.49
N PRO A 138 -15.59 -9.36 -3.70
CA PRO A 138 -16.09 -10.10 -4.86
C PRO A 138 -15.77 -11.60 -4.70
N LYS A 139 -16.31 -12.45 -5.57
CA LYS A 139 -15.93 -13.88 -5.62
C LYS A 139 -14.49 -14.08 -6.07
N GLU A 140 -13.98 -13.21 -6.92
CA GLU A 140 -12.59 -13.14 -7.40
C GLU A 140 -12.19 -11.67 -7.53
N TRP A 141 -10.93 -11.36 -7.26
CA TRP A 141 -10.41 -10.02 -7.50
C TRP A 141 -10.42 -9.72 -9.01
N PRO A 142 -10.81 -8.50 -9.43
CA PRO A 142 -11.06 -8.20 -10.85
C PRO A 142 -9.80 -8.07 -11.70
N CYS A 143 -8.61 -8.13 -11.12
CA CYS A 143 -7.32 -8.00 -11.79
C CYS A 143 -6.25 -8.85 -11.11
N LYS A 144 -5.08 -8.97 -11.73
CA LYS A 144 -3.91 -9.60 -11.15
C LYS A 144 -3.27 -8.68 -10.11
N ILE A 145 -2.68 -9.24 -9.06
CA ILE A 145 -2.08 -8.48 -7.97
C ILE A 145 -0.68 -9.01 -7.70
N ILE A 146 0.29 -8.11 -7.70
CA ILE A 146 1.69 -8.40 -7.36
C ILE A 146 1.95 -7.83 -5.97
N PRO A 147 2.08 -8.67 -4.93
CA PRO A 147 2.43 -8.22 -3.58
C PRO A 147 3.88 -7.73 -3.53
N LEU A 148 4.09 -6.55 -2.96
CA LEU A 148 5.41 -6.01 -2.66
C LEU A 148 5.49 -5.67 -1.17
N ALA A 149 6.11 -6.55 -0.40
CA ALA A 149 6.28 -6.35 1.04
C ALA A 149 7.52 -5.50 1.35
N VAL A 150 7.36 -4.61 2.32
CA VAL A 150 8.41 -3.69 2.78
C VAL A 150 8.58 -3.82 4.30
N ASN A 151 9.82 -3.94 4.78
CA ASN A 151 10.08 -3.95 6.21
C ASN A 151 9.90 -2.55 6.80
N VAL A 152 8.86 -2.38 7.58
CA VAL A 152 8.66 -1.22 8.47
C VAL A 152 8.43 -1.65 9.92
N VAL A 153 8.48 -2.95 10.19
CA VAL A 153 8.22 -3.55 11.50
C VAL A 153 9.49 -3.57 12.35
N GLN A 154 10.61 -3.94 11.76
CA GLN A 154 11.89 -4.04 12.48
C GLN A 154 12.86 -2.94 12.02
N TYR A 155 13.40 -2.24 13.00
CA TYR A 155 14.43 -1.21 12.74
C TYR A 155 15.75 -1.84 12.25
N PRO A 156 16.42 -1.24 11.25
CA PRO A 156 16.04 -0.03 10.54
C PRO A 156 15.12 -0.31 9.35
N PRO A 157 14.04 0.46 9.17
CA PRO A 157 13.26 0.44 7.94
C PRO A 157 14.06 1.10 6.79
N PRO A 158 13.68 0.87 5.52
CA PRO A 158 14.24 1.64 4.42
C PRO A 158 13.89 3.12 4.55
N THR A 159 14.79 4.01 4.15
CA THR A 159 14.54 5.46 4.19
C THR A 159 13.48 5.86 3.16
N GLY A 160 12.78 6.96 3.41
CA GLY A 160 11.82 7.52 2.46
C GLY A 160 12.43 7.77 1.07
N ASN A 161 13.67 8.28 1.04
CA ASN A 161 14.39 8.49 -0.22
C ASN A 161 14.69 7.18 -0.97
N ARG A 162 15.07 6.10 -0.24
CA ARG A 162 15.25 4.78 -0.85
C ARG A 162 13.94 4.23 -1.41
N CYS A 163 12.84 4.38 -0.67
CA CYS A 163 11.51 3.98 -1.10
C CYS A 163 11.05 4.75 -2.34
N PHE A 164 11.21 6.07 -2.36
CA PHE A 164 10.85 6.91 -3.50
C PHE A 164 11.64 6.55 -4.77
N ASN A 165 12.95 6.32 -4.64
CA ASN A 165 13.79 5.88 -5.75
C ASN A 165 13.49 4.44 -6.19
N PHE A 166 13.10 3.57 -5.27
CA PHE A 166 12.63 2.23 -5.61
C PHE A 166 11.36 2.27 -6.46
N GLY A 167 10.43 3.18 -6.15
CA GLY A 167 9.27 3.45 -6.99
C GLY A 167 9.65 3.84 -8.43
N LYS A 168 10.67 4.71 -8.60
CA LYS A 168 11.18 5.07 -9.93
C LYS A 168 11.75 3.87 -10.68
N ALA A 169 12.49 2.99 -9.98
CA ALA A 169 13.03 1.77 -10.57
C ALA A 169 11.90 0.79 -11.00
N ILE A 170 10.84 0.65 -10.19
CA ILE A 170 9.65 -0.14 -10.53
C ILE A 170 8.97 0.43 -11.78
N LYS A 171 8.81 1.76 -11.88
CA LYS A 171 8.23 2.40 -13.07
C LYS A 171 9.02 2.03 -14.32
N LYS A 172 10.34 2.22 -14.30
CA LYS A 172 11.23 1.88 -15.40
C LYS A 172 11.12 0.39 -15.81
N ALA A 173 11.05 -0.50 -14.81
CA ALA A 173 10.88 -1.93 -15.03
C ALA A 173 9.52 -2.25 -15.70
N VAL A 174 8.42 -1.67 -15.23
CA VAL A 174 7.09 -1.85 -15.83
C VAL A 174 7.07 -1.33 -17.27
N GLU A 175 7.60 -0.14 -17.51
CA GLU A 175 7.61 0.48 -18.86
C GLU A 175 8.48 -0.28 -19.86
N SER A 176 9.44 -1.08 -19.40
CA SER A 176 10.25 -1.96 -20.27
C SER A 176 9.55 -3.30 -20.58
N PHE A 177 8.45 -3.62 -19.91
CA PHE A 177 7.72 -4.86 -20.18
C PHE A 177 6.96 -4.79 -21.52
N PRO A 178 7.08 -5.82 -22.38
CA PRO A 178 6.61 -5.71 -23.77
C PRO A 178 5.09 -5.76 -23.95
N GLU A 179 4.35 -6.39 -23.03
CA GLU A 179 2.91 -6.49 -23.12
C GLU A 179 2.24 -5.13 -22.82
N ASP A 180 1.08 -4.88 -23.43
CA ASP A 180 0.31 -3.66 -23.18
C ASP A 180 -0.61 -3.88 -21.96
N LEU A 181 -0.12 -3.47 -20.79
CA LEU A 181 -0.81 -3.63 -19.50
C LEU A 181 -1.04 -2.28 -18.84
N ARG A 182 -2.22 -2.11 -18.31
CA ARG A 182 -2.60 -0.96 -17.46
C ARG A 182 -2.33 -1.33 -16.00
N VAL A 183 -1.27 -0.76 -15.44
CA VAL A 183 -0.82 -1.05 -14.08
C VAL A 183 -1.21 0.09 -13.15
N VAL A 184 -1.77 -0.25 -11.98
CA VAL A 184 -1.97 0.69 -10.87
C VAL A 184 -1.08 0.26 -9.72
N ILE A 185 -0.44 1.21 -9.07
CA ILE A 185 0.38 0.92 -7.89
C ILE A 185 -0.32 1.41 -6.62
N PHE A 186 -0.44 0.53 -5.62
CA PHE A 186 -0.96 0.88 -4.31
C PHE A 186 0.19 1.10 -3.34
N GLY A 187 0.13 2.19 -2.56
CA GLY A 187 0.96 2.38 -1.37
C GLY A 187 0.07 2.29 -0.13
N THR A 188 0.36 1.41 0.80
CA THR A 188 -0.50 1.20 1.96
C THR A 188 0.17 1.61 3.26
N GLY A 189 -0.58 1.66 4.35
CA GLY A 189 -0.10 2.04 5.67
C GLY A 189 -0.94 3.14 6.31
N GLY A 190 -1.02 3.12 7.63
CA GLY A 190 -1.73 4.14 8.41
C GLY A 190 -1.03 5.49 8.34
N MET A 191 -1.78 6.58 8.46
CA MET A 191 -1.22 7.91 8.69
C MET A 191 -0.77 8.03 10.16
N SER A 192 -0.88 9.19 10.79
CA SER A 192 -0.42 9.29 12.19
C SER A 192 -1.14 8.26 13.08
N HIS A 193 -0.36 7.46 13.78
CA HIS A 193 -0.83 6.53 14.79
C HIS A 193 0.31 6.01 15.67
N GLN A 194 -0.05 5.67 16.88
CA GLN A 194 0.81 4.98 17.82
C GLN A 194 -0.02 3.99 18.61
N LEU A 195 0.34 2.70 18.56
CA LEU A 195 -0.46 1.64 19.14
C LEU A 195 -0.18 1.45 20.63
N GLN A 196 1.03 1.72 21.09
CA GLN A 196 1.48 1.41 22.43
C GLN A 196 2.23 2.56 23.10
N GLY A 197 2.46 2.43 24.42
CA GLY A 197 3.23 3.38 25.22
C GLY A 197 2.42 4.62 25.62
N ALA A 198 3.13 5.61 26.17
CA ALA A 198 2.51 6.81 26.75
C ALA A 198 1.76 7.69 25.74
N ARG A 199 2.02 7.52 24.46
CA ARG A 199 1.37 8.29 23.37
C ARG A 199 0.43 7.43 22.53
N ALA A 200 -0.03 6.28 23.05
CA ALA A 200 -1.00 5.45 22.35
C ALA A 200 -2.24 6.26 21.94
N GLY A 201 -2.68 6.12 20.67
CA GLY A 201 -3.77 6.90 20.10
C GLY A 201 -3.36 8.28 19.58
N LEU A 202 -2.06 8.56 19.42
CA LEU A 202 -1.57 9.80 18.80
C LEU A 202 -2.16 9.97 17.39
N ILE A 203 -2.80 11.14 17.19
CA ILE A 203 -3.26 11.61 15.87
C ILE A 203 -2.75 13.02 15.67
N ASN A 204 -2.09 13.28 14.55
CA ASN A 204 -1.58 14.59 14.17
C ASN A 204 -2.09 15.00 12.79
N LYS A 205 -3.30 15.57 12.76
CA LYS A 205 -3.97 15.98 11.51
C LYS A 205 -3.18 16.99 10.68
N GLU A 206 -2.43 17.87 11.31
CA GLU A 206 -1.65 18.89 10.64
C GLU A 206 -0.47 18.26 9.89
N TRP A 207 0.23 17.35 10.56
CA TRP A 207 1.32 16.60 9.96
C TRP A 207 0.81 15.72 8.80
N ASP A 208 -0.29 14.99 9.03
CA ASP A 208 -0.92 14.13 8.03
C ASP A 208 -1.34 14.92 6.78
N SER A 209 -1.95 16.10 6.98
CA SER A 209 -2.38 16.95 5.87
C SER A 209 -1.19 17.48 5.06
N ARG A 210 -0.11 17.88 5.74
CA ARG A 210 1.13 18.30 5.09
C ARG A 210 1.75 17.18 4.27
N PHE A 211 1.81 15.96 4.81
CA PHE A 211 2.31 14.80 4.08
C PHE A 211 1.48 14.52 2.82
N LEU A 212 0.16 14.52 2.92
CA LEU A 212 -0.73 14.35 1.76
C LEU A 212 -0.54 15.44 0.70
N ASP A 213 -0.35 16.69 1.13
CA ASP A 213 -0.11 17.82 0.22
C ASP A 213 1.23 17.70 -0.49
N ASN A 214 2.27 17.29 0.21
CA ASN A 214 3.61 17.11 -0.35
C ASN A 214 3.63 15.95 -1.36
N LEU A 215 2.94 14.84 -1.10
CA LEU A 215 2.83 13.76 -2.10
C LEU A 215 2.35 14.26 -3.46
N VAL A 216 1.52 15.30 -3.49
CA VAL A 216 1.06 15.91 -4.75
C VAL A 216 2.07 16.91 -5.30
N LYS A 217 2.59 17.81 -4.44
CA LYS A 217 3.30 19.01 -4.85
C LYS A 217 4.82 18.90 -4.81
N ASP A 218 5.36 18.24 -3.78
CA ASP A 218 6.82 18.08 -3.53
C ASP A 218 7.10 16.75 -2.80
N PRO A 219 6.95 15.59 -3.47
CA PRO A 219 7.15 14.30 -2.84
C PRO A 219 8.59 14.07 -2.36
N GLU A 220 9.56 14.79 -2.91
CA GLU A 220 10.94 14.76 -2.45
C GLU A 220 11.10 15.35 -1.04
N ALA A 221 10.24 16.29 -0.63
CA ALA A 221 10.23 16.79 0.74
C ALA A 221 9.88 15.66 1.73
N ASP A 222 8.82 14.88 1.44
CA ASP A 222 8.45 13.74 2.28
C ASP A 222 9.49 12.61 2.22
N ALA A 223 10.10 12.37 1.06
CA ALA A 223 11.16 11.38 0.90
C ALA A 223 12.40 11.68 1.77
N ARG A 224 12.64 12.94 2.13
CA ARG A 224 13.74 13.37 2.99
C ARG A 224 13.41 13.37 4.49
N ILE A 225 12.18 13.09 4.90
CA ILE A 225 11.80 13.03 6.32
C ILE A 225 12.60 11.92 7.01
N PRO A 226 13.37 12.24 8.05
CA PRO A 226 14.12 11.22 8.78
C PRO A 226 13.18 10.39 9.66
N PHE A 227 13.55 9.14 9.92
CA PHE A 227 12.76 8.21 10.74
C PHE A 227 12.32 8.81 12.08
N ILE A 228 13.21 9.50 12.76
CA ILE A 228 12.91 10.09 14.08
C ILE A 228 11.79 11.13 14.03
N GLU A 229 11.59 11.79 12.88
CA GLU A 229 10.51 12.76 12.71
C GLU A 229 9.16 12.07 12.58
N TYR A 230 9.06 10.94 11.86
CA TYR A 230 7.84 10.11 11.86
C TYR A 230 7.47 9.73 13.29
N VAL A 231 8.43 9.18 14.05
CA VAL A 231 8.18 8.77 15.45
C VAL A 231 7.74 9.95 16.31
N ARG A 232 8.39 11.10 16.18
CA ARG A 232 8.11 12.29 17.00
C ARG A 232 6.76 12.90 16.70
N GLU A 233 6.45 13.10 15.42
CA GLU A 233 5.30 13.88 14.97
C GLU A 233 4.06 13.02 14.67
N ALA A 234 4.25 11.82 14.13
CA ALA A 234 3.16 11.00 13.63
C ALA A 234 2.97 9.67 14.39
N GLY A 235 3.92 9.28 15.21
CA GLY A 235 3.88 8.00 15.93
C GLY A 235 4.80 6.93 15.34
N SER A 236 5.08 5.92 16.14
CA SER A 236 6.05 4.86 15.78
C SER A 236 5.63 4.08 14.55
N GLU A 237 4.34 3.81 14.39
CA GLU A 237 3.80 3.01 13.29
C GLU A 237 3.57 3.84 12.01
N ALA A 238 3.56 5.18 12.10
CA ALA A 238 3.43 6.05 10.91
C ALA A 238 4.61 5.94 9.92
N ILE A 239 5.68 5.23 10.26
CA ILE A 239 6.76 4.89 9.33
C ILE A 239 6.24 4.09 8.12
N GLU A 240 5.07 3.47 8.21
CA GLU A 240 4.39 2.83 7.10
C GLU A 240 4.23 3.75 5.88
N LEU A 241 4.18 5.06 6.09
CA LEU A 241 4.06 6.04 5.02
C LEU A 241 5.23 6.06 4.02
N VAL A 242 6.37 5.42 4.34
CA VAL A 242 7.44 5.23 3.34
C VAL A 242 6.98 4.36 2.16
N MET A 243 5.97 3.51 2.36
CA MET A 243 5.35 2.71 1.30
C MET A 243 4.53 3.56 0.32
N TRP A 244 3.94 4.66 0.80
CA TRP A 244 3.28 5.65 -0.07
C TRP A 244 4.29 6.37 -0.96
N LEU A 245 5.53 6.52 -0.51
CA LEU A 245 6.60 7.09 -1.31
C LEU A 245 7.04 6.17 -2.45
N ILE A 246 6.95 4.84 -2.28
CA ILE A 246 7.18 3.89 -3.38
C ILE A 246 6.14 4.10 -4.48
N SER A 247 4.86 4.12 -4.13
CA SER A 247 3.78 4.32 -5.10
C SER A 247 3.87 5.70 -5.78
N ARG A 248 4.23 6.75 -5.03
CA ARG A 248 4.42 8.09 -5.59
C ARG A 248 5.65 8.20 -6.50
N GLY A 249 6.76 7.53 -6.14
CA GLY A 249 7.96 7.47 -6.97
C GLY A 249 7.75 6.76 -8.31
N ALA A 250 6.76 5.88 -8.39
CA ALA A 250 6.39 5.16 -9.60
C ALA A 250 5.52 5.97 -10.58
N LEU A 251 5.11 7.19 -10.22
CA LEU A 251 4.37 8.10 -11.10
C LEU A 251 5.31 9.10 -11.79
N GLU A 252 4.74 9.84 -12.73
CA GLU A 252 5.38 11.02 -13.30
C GLU A 252 5.58 12.11 -12.25
N ARG A 253 6.45 13.08 -12.55
CA ARG A 253 6.65 14.23 -11.67
C ARG A 253 5.35 14.98 -11.44
N ASP A 254 4.63 15.29 -12.51
CA ASP A 254 3.37 16.03 -12.48
C ASP A 254 2.20 15.06 -12.45
N VAL A 255 1.39 15.17 -11.41
CA VAL A 255 0.22 14.32 -11.16
C VAL A 255 -1.04 15.17 -10.97
N ASN A 256 -2.19 14.55 -11.24
CA ASN A 256 -3.50 15.08 -10.86
C ASN A 256 -3.97 14.36 -9.58
N GLU A 257 -4.36 15.12 -8.57
CA GLU A 257 -5.11 14.60 -7.45
C GLU A 257 -6.55 14.32 -7.91
N VAL A 258 -6.92 13.03 -7.96
CA VAL A 258 -8.24 12.59 -8.40
C VAL A 258 -9.22 12.56 -7.23
N TYR A 259 -8.75 12.11 -6.08
CA TYR A 259 -9.56 11.97 -4.88
C TYR A 259 -8.69 11.97 -3.64
N ARG A 260 -9.21 12.59 -2.56
CA ARG A 260 -8.60 12.56 -1.22
C ARG A 260 -9.70 12.32 -0.20
N PHE A 261 -9.42 11.44 0.75
CA PHE A 261 -10.26 11.21 1.92
C PHE A 261 -9.40 11.04 3.16
N TYR A 262 -9.86 11.63 4.26
CA TYR A 262 -9.19 11.54 5.56
C TYR A 262 -10.23 11.37 6.66
N HIS A 263 -10.04 10.40 7.54
CA HIS A 263 -10.98 10.11 8.62
C HIS A 263 -10.25 9.75 9.92
N VAL A 264 -10.74 10.24 11.04
CA VAL A 264 -10.26 9.94 12.40
C VAL A 264 -11.40 9.87 13.38
N PRO A 265 -11.35 8.92 14.33
CA PRO A 265 -10.44 7.79 14.34
C PRO A 265 -10.97 6.66 13.45
N SER A 266 -10.03 5.86 12.93
CA SER A 266 -10.34 4.53 12.44
C SER A 266 -9.64 3.55 13.38
N SER A 267 -10.33 3.08 14.40
CA SER A 267 -9.70 2.53 15.60
C SER A 267 -8.84 3.61 16.29
N ASN A 268 -7.53 3.41 16.46
CA ASN A 268 -6.59 4.42 17.00
C ASN A 268 -5.59 4.90 15.92
N THR A 269 -5.99 4.87 14.66
CA THR A 269 -5.20 5.24 13.50
C THR A 269 -5.90 6.33 12.70
N ALA A 270 -5.18 7.31 12.20
CA ALA A 270 -5.68 8.20 11.17
C ALA A 270 -5.73 7.45 9.83
N LEU A 271 -6.91 7.41 9.22
CA LEU A 271 -7.10 6.84 7.90
C LEU A 271 -6.87 7.91 6.85
N GLY A 272 -5.90 7.69 5.98
CA GLY A 272 -5.67 8.47 4.78
C GLY A 272 -6.01 7.69 3.53
N HIS A 273 -6.45 8.40 2.50
CA HIS A 273 -6.67 7.86 1.17
C HIS A 273 -6.43 8.94 0.12
N LEU A 274 -5.64 8.64 -0.89
CA LEU A 274 -5.25 9.57 -1.94
C LEU A 274 -5.10 8.83 -3.28
N ILE A 275 -5.82 9.28 -4.30
CA ILE A 275 -5.70 8.76 -5.68
C ILE A 275 -5.00 9.82 -6.52
N LEU A 276 -3.93 9.39 -7.21
CA LEU A 276 -3.16 10.22 -8.12
C LEU A 276 -3.12 9.58 -9.51
N GLU A 277 -3.27 10.39 -10.55
CA GLU A 277 -3.05 10.00 -11.95
C GLU A 277 -1.92 10.82 -12.55
N ASN A 278 -1.17 10.22 -13.47
CA ASN A 278 -0.18 10.95 -14.26
C ASN A 278 -0.88 12.03 -15.10
N LYS A 279 -0.32 13.23 -15.14
CA LYS A 279 -0.77 14.23 -16.13
C LYS A 279 -0.45 13.74 -17.53
N ARG A 280 -1.43 13.88 -18.41
CA ARG A 280 -1.27 13.55 -19.84
C ARG A 280 -0.48 14.65 -20.54
#